data_4487e19c482ccfde6198e565972f0d58
#
_entry.id   4487e19c482ccfde6198e565972f0d58
#
_cell.length_a   1.000
_cell.length_b   1.000
_cell.length_c   1.000
_cell.angle_alpha   90.00
_cell.angle_beta   90.00
_cell.angle_gamma   90.00
#
_symmetry.space_group_name_H-M   'P 1'
#
loop_
_entity.id
_entity.type
_entity.pdbx_description
1 polymer ?
#
loop_
_entity_poly.entity_id
_entity_poly.type
_entity_poly.pdbx_seq_one_letter_code
_entity_poly.pdbx_strand_id
1 'polypeptide(L)'
;MNQISARIHKICGAGGTGPEYQGGDRFFEAMNADRSIAYFSMEIAVDPAMPTYAGGLGVLAGDTLRSCADLGVPLMAVTLLHRKGYLTQSFDPTGWQREGETDWPVERYLTELPQRAVVLIEQRTVTLRAWRYEVTGVSGGTVPVFFLDADLPENSAWDRTLTHYLYGGDLYYY
;
A
#
# COMPACT_ATOMS: atom_id res chain seq x y z
N MET A 1 4.06 -2.88 25.24
CA MET A 1 4.40 -2.22 23.97
C MET A 1 4.58 -3.32 22.93
N ASN A 2 3.67 -3.42 21.98
CA ASN A 2 3.51 -4.60 21.13
C ASN A 2 4.63 -4.67 20.07
N GLN A 3 5.18 -5.86 19.79
CA GLN A 3 6.28 -6.09 18.84
C GLN A 3 5.99 -5.54 17.41
N ILE A 4 4.74 -5.39 17.04
CA ILE A 4 4.30 -4.81 15.77
C ILE A 4 4.62 -3.31 15.71
N SER A 5 4.39 -2.55 16.77
CA SER A 5 4.69 -1.11 16.84
C SER A 5 6.19 -0.81 16.69
N ALA A 6 7.05 -1.63 17.31
CA ALA A 6 8.50 -1.48 17.22
C ALA A 6 9.07 -1.82 15.83
N ARG A 7 8.37 -2.67 15.05
CA ARG A 7 8.79 -3.04 13.69
C ARG A 7 8.34 -2.04 12.63
N ILE A 8 7.19 -1.38 12.82
CA ILE A 8 6.73 -0.28 11.96
C ILE A 8 7.69 0.92 12.09
N HIS A 9 8.20 1.23 13.29
CA HIS A 9 9.24 2.24 13.49
C HIS A 9 10.51 1.99 12.66
N LYS A 10 10.85 0.73 12.41
CA LYS A 10 12.03 0.36 11.63
C LYS A 10 11.85 0.54 10.12
N ILE A 11 10.61 0.53 9.63
CA ILE A 11 10.27 0.81 8.23
C ILE A 11 10.33 2.32 7.96
N CYS A 12 10.00 3.12 8.97
CA CYS A 12 9.93 4.58 8.83
C CYS A 12 11.27 5.30 9.10
N GLY A 13 12.37 4.56 9.42
CA GLY A 13 13.76 5.05 9.44
C GLY A 13 14.13 5.90 10.64
N ALA A 14 14.84 5.30 11.59
CA ALA A 14 15.74 6.02 12.49
C ALA A 14 17.19 5.73 12.04
N GLY A 15 17.88 6.75 11.50
CA GLY A 15 19.32 6.80 11.40
C GLY A 15 19.95 6.13 10.17
N GLY A 16 20.14 6.88 9.12
CA GLY A 16 21.06 6.61 8.03
C GLY A 16 21.39 7.91 7.34
N THR A 17 22.68 8.30 7.28
CA THR A 17 23.19 9.45 6.54
C THR A 17 23.16 9.14 5.05
N GLY A 18 22.01 9.36 4.42
CA GLY A 18 21.82 9.38 2.97
C GLY A 18 21.34 10.76 2.52
N PRO A 19 21.28 11.07 1.21
CA PRO A 19 20.95 12.40 0.73
C PRO A 19 19.61 12.88 1.31
N GLU A 20 19.59 14.10 1.83
CA GLU A 20 18.46 14.75 2.48
C GLU A 20 17.19 14.70 1.61
N TYR A 21 16.26 13.85 2.01
CA TYR A 21 14.91 13.83 1.47
C TYR A 21 14.07 14.85 2.24
N GLN A 22 13.94 16.07 1.72
CA GLN A 22 13.22 17.19 2.37
C GLN A 22 11.72 16.93 2.63
N GLY A 23 11.16 15.80 2.18
CA GLY A 23 9.80 15.37 2.49
C GLY A 23 9.65 14.56 3.78
N GLY A 24 10.76 14.13 4.40
CA GLY A 24 10.75 13.28 5.60
C GLY A 24 10.33 14.01 6.87
N ASP A 25 10.66 15.27 6.99
CA ASP A 25 10.51 16.01 8.24
C ASP A 25 9.05 16.20 8.66
N ARG A 26 8.15 16.51 7.73
CA ARG A 26 6.71 16.65 8.04
C ARG A 26 6.05 15.34 8.46
N PHE A 27 6.52 14.21 7.92
CA PHE A 27 6.03 12.89 8.31
C PHE A 27 6.41 12.56 9.75
N PHE A 28 7.65 12.87 10.14
CA PHE A 28 8.13 12.65 11.52
C PHE A 28 7.52 13.64 12.51
N GLU A 29 7.22 14.87 12.10
CA GLU A 29 6.50 15.84 12.92
C GLU A 29 5.05 15.41 13.18
N ALA A 30 4.34 14.89 12.17
CA ALA A 30 3.00 14.33 12.33
C ALA A 30 2.98 13.08 13.22
N MET A 31 4.05 12.26 13.20
CA MET A 31 4.19 11.09 14.09
C MET A 31 4.64 11.44 15.51
N ASN A 32 5.16 12.64 15.76
CA ASN A 32 5.50 13.13 17.09
C ASN A 32 4.32 13.74 17.84
N ALA A 33 3.12 13.80 17.25
CA ALA A 33 1.91 13.99 18.00
C ALA A 33 1.70 12.80 18.95
N ASP A 34 1.28 13.06 20.18
CA ASP A 34 1.09 12.07 21.26
C ASP A 34 0.22 10.84 20.87
N ARG A 35 -0.40 10.85 19.69
CA ARG A 35 -1.21 9.77 19.13
C ARG A 35 -1.09 9.74 17.60
N SER A 36 -0.51 8.68 17.03
CA SER A 36 -0.61 8.35 15.62
C SER A 36 -1.53 7.16 15.41
N ILE A 37 -2.33 7.21 14.34
CA ILE A 37 -3.30 6.19 13.99
C ILE A 37 -2.78 5.43 12.76
N ALA A 38 -2.71 4.11 12.84
CA ALA A 38 -2.44 3.27 11.69
C ALA A 38 -3.74 2.58 11.23
N TYR A 39 -4.13 2.85 10.00
CA TYR A 39 -5.30 2.27 9.34
C TYR A 39 -4.87 1.16 8.39
N PHE A 40 -5.31 -0.07 8.66
CA PHE A 40 -5.00 -1.23 7.81
C PHE A 40 -6.25 -1.61 7.02
N SER A 41 -6.09 -1.78 5.71
CA SER A 41 -7.15 -2.25 4.83
C SER A 41 -6.58 -3.19 3.76
N MET A 42 -7.37 -4.17 3.34
CA MET A 42 -7.01 -5.04 2.22
C MET A 42 -7.00 -4.29 0.90
N GLU A 43 -7.89 -3.32 0.73
CA GLU A 43 -8.04 -2.54 -0.48
C GLU A 43 -8.28 -1.07 -0.13
N ILE A 44 -7.73 -0.17 -0.94
CA ILE A 44 -7.85 1.29 -0.76
C ILE A 44 -7.98 1.96 -2.13
N ALA A 45 -9.10 2.64 -2.38
CA ALA A 45 -9.34 3.41 -3.59
C ALA A 45 -8.76 4.82 -3.46
N VAL A 46 -7.47 4.98 -3.71
CA VAL A 46 -6.80 6.29 -3.63
C VAL A 46 -6.80 7.03 -4.96
N ASP A 47 -6.64 6.29 -6.07
CA ASP A 47 -6.65 6.84 -7.42
C ASP A 47 -7.39 5.86 -8.36
N PRO A 48 -8.31 6.34 -9.22
CA PRO A 48 -9.04 5.47 -10.16
C PRO A 48 -8.14 4.72 -11.16
N ALA A 49 -6.95 5.22 -11.43
CA ALA A 49 -5.99 4.58 -12.33
C ALA A 49 -5.14 3.49 -11.65
N MET A 50 -5.27 3.35 -10.34
CA MET A 50 -4.55 2.34 -9.56
C MET A 50 -5.50 1.18 -9.23
N PRO A 51 -5.21 -0.06 -9.67
CA PRO A 51 -6.06 -1.23 -9.44
C PRO A 51 -5.88 -1.81 -8.03
N THR A 52 -5.99 -0.96 -7.01
CA THR A 52 -5.75 -1.27 -5.60
C THR A 52 -7.03 -1.56 -4.82
N TYR A 53 -8.15 -1.67 -5.52
CA TYR A 53 -9.47 -1.97 -4.94
C TYR A 53 -10.38 -2.66 -5.97
N ALA A 54 -11.38 -3.37 -5.47
CA ALA A 54 -12.38 -4.05 -6.30
C ALA A 54 -13.81 -3.55 -6.05
N GLY A 55 -14.09 -3.00 -4.88
CA GLY A 55 -15.46 -2.63 -4.53
C GLY A 55 -15.58 -1.63 -3.38
N GLY A 56 -16.73 -1.69 -2.72
CA GLY A 56 -17.14 -0.71 -1.71
C GLY A 56 -16.22 -0.61 -0.51
N LEU A 57 -15.54 -1.69 -0.14
CA LEU A 57 -14.56 -1.68 0.95
C LEU A 57 -13.40 -0.71 0.64
N GLY A 58 -12.86 -0.80 -0.57
CA GLY A 58 -11.79 0.10 -0.99
C GLY A 58 -12.25 1.55 -1.14
N VAL A 59 -13.47 1.77 -1.62
CA VAL A 59 -14.07 3.12 -1.71
C VAL A 59 -14.22 3.72 -0.31
N LEU A 60 -14.77 2.98 0.65
CA LEU A 60 -14.90 3.43 2.04
C LEU A 60 -13.53 3.76 2.64
N ALA A 61 -12.54 2.92 2.42
CA ALA A 61 -11.18 3.17 2.89
C ALA A 61 -10.62 4.47 2.27
N GLY A 62 -10.71 4.64 0.96
CA GLY A 62 -10.25 5.85 0.27
C GLY A 62 -10.93 7.12 0.76
N ASP A 63 -12.24 7.10 0.97
CA ASP A 63 -13.01 8.24 1.47
C ASP A 63 -12.64 8.57 2.93
N THR A 64 -12.39 7.54 3.74
CA THR A 64 -11.88 7.71 5.11
C THR A 64 -10.54 8.45 5.10
N LEU A 65 -9.60 8.06 4.23
CA LEU A 65 -8.30 8.71 4.14
C LEU A 65 -8.40 10.15 3.67
N ARG A 66 -9.25 10.44 2.67
CA ARG A 66 -9.48 11.82 2.21
C ARG A 66 -10.07 12.69 3.32
N SER A 67 -11.07 12.17 4.04
CA SER A 67 -11.66 12.87 5.18
C SER A 67 -10.64 13.12 6.29
N CYS A 68 -9.79 12.14 6.59
CA CYS A 68 -8.71 12.31 7.56
C CYS A 68 -7.69 13.36 7.12
N ALA A 69 -7.35 13.40 5.84
CA ALA A 69 -6.48 14.43 5.26
C ALA A 69 -7.11 15.82 5.40
N ASP A 70 -8.40 15.95 5.07
CA ASP A 70 -9.14 17.21 5.20
C ASP A 70 -9.20 17.73 6.64
N LEU A 71 -9.32 16.83 7.60
CA LEU A 71 -9.41 17.15 9.02
C LEU A 71 -8.04 17.25 9.72
N GLY A 72 -6.95 16.99 9.01
CA GLY A 72 -5.59 17.00 9.62
C GLY A 72 -5.40 15.91 10.69
N VAL A 73 -6.11 14.78 10.56
CA VAL A 73 -5.97 13.66 11.51
C VAL A 73 -4.60 13.01 11.33
N PRO A 74 -3.81 12.79 12.42
CA PRO A 74 -2.50 12.16 12.35
C PRO A 74 -2.64 10.66 12.07
N LEU A 75 -2.96 10.31 10.82
CA LEU A 75 -3.24 8.96 10.35
C LEU A 75 -2.27 8.57 9.22
N MET A 76 -1.87 7.31 9.23
CA MET A 76 -1.23 6.64 8.10
C MET A 76 -2.03 5.41 7.70
N ALA A 77 -2.03 5.06 6.43
CA ALA A 77 -2.64 3.82 5.96
C ALA A 77 -1.60 2.81 5.51
N VAL A 78 -1.92 1.53 5.69
CA VAL A 78 -1.08 0.40 5.26
C VAL A 78 -1.95 -0.62 4.54
N THR A 79 -1.50 -1.02 3.35
CA THR A 79 -2.12 -2.04 2.53
C THR A 79 -1.07 -2.87 1.80
N LEU A 80 -1.50 -3.88 1.05
CA LEU A 80 -0.62 -4.64 0.18
C LEU A 80 -0.57 -4.02 -1.21
N LEU A 81 0.56 -4.15 -1.88
CA LEU A 81 0.69 -3.74 -3.27
C LEU A 81 0.19 -4.88 -4.17
N HIS A 82 -0.98 -4.71 -4.74
CA HIS A 82 -1.56 -5.68 -5.66
C HIS A 82 -1.03 -5.41 -7.08
N ARG A 83 0.14 -5.99 -7.43
CA ARG A 83 0.77 -5.77 -8.74
C ARG A 83 -0.10 -6.22 -9.91
N LYS A 84 -0.88 -7.27 -9.70
CA LYS A 84 -1.81 -7.82 -10.68
C LYS A 84 -3.26 -7.39 -10.42
N GLY A 85 -3.49 -6.57 -9.40
CA GLY A 85 -4.78 -6.00 -9.06
C GLY A 85 -5.83 -7.06 -8.75
N TYR A 86 -7.08 -6.78 -9.16
CA TYR A 86 -8.18 -7.73 -9.10
C TYR A 86 -8.32 -8.42 -10.47
N LEU A 87 -8.95 -7.77 -11.42
CA LEU A 87 -9.02 -8.19 -12.82
C LEU A 87 -9.34 -6.99 -13.72
N THR A 88 -8.95 -7.08 -14.96
CA THR A 88 -9.35 -6.12 -16.00
C THR A 88 -10.49 -6.72 -16.81
N GLN A 89 -11.58 -5.96 -16.94
CA GLN A 89 -12.72 -6.34 -17.76
C GLN A 89 -12.72 -5.55 -19.06
N SER A 90 -12.94 -6.25 -20.16
CA SER A 90 -13.07 -5.67 -21.50
C SER A 90 -14.19 -6.38 -22.25
N PHE A 91 -14.68 -5.75 -23.33
CA PHE A 91 -15.62 -6.41 -24.24
C PHE A 91 -14.92 -6.71 -25.57
N ASP A 92 -15.11 -7.92 -26.08
CA ASP A 92 -14.68 -8.25 -27.41
C ASP A 92 -15.61 -7.64 -28.49
N PRO A 93 -15.25 -7.67 -29.78
CA PRO A 93 -16.07 -7.11 -30.83
C PRO A 93 -17.48 -7.70 -30.96
N THR A 94 -17.73 -8.85 -30.36
CA THR A 94 -19.06 -9.49 -30.35
C THR A 94 -19.88 -9.10 -29.12
N GLY A 95 -19.33 -8.30 -28.20
CA GLY A 95 -19.99 -7.86 -26.97
C GLY A 95 -19.83 -8.81 -25.78
N TRP A 96 -19.04 -9.89 -25.92
CA TRP A 96 -18.75 -10.77 -24.79
C TRP A 96 -17.69 -10.15 -23.87
N GLN A 97 -17.96 -10.27 -22.56
CA GLN A 97 -17.00 -9.85 -21.54
C GLN A 97 -15.77 -10.77 -21.56
N ARG A 98 -14.61 -10.14 -21.53
CA ARG A 98 -13.32 -10.77 -21.35
C ARG A 98 -12.69 -10.29 -20.06
N GLU A 99 -12.10 -11.20 -19.33
CA GLU A 99 -11.37 -10.93 -18.10
C GLU A 99 -9.89 -11.23 -18.33
N GLY A 100 -9.04 -10.41 -17.75
CA GLY A 100 -7.59 -10.54 -17.90
C GLY A 100 -6.85 -10.05 -16.68
N GLU A 101 -5.58 -10.37 -16.62
CA GLU A 101 -4.69 -9.83 -15.60
C GLU A 101 -4.57 -8.31 -15.75
N THR A 102 -4.48 -7.63 -14.62
CA THR A 102 -4.19 -6.21 -14.58
C THR A 102 -2.68 -6.03 -14.55
N ASP A 103 -2.16 -5.20 -15.42
CA ASP A 103 -0.78 -4.72 -15.40
C ASP A 103 -0.79 -3.20 -15.30
N TRP A 104 -0.01 -2.65 -14.37
CA TRP A 104 0.05 -1.21 -14.16
C TRP A 104 1.45 -0.78 -13.71
N PRO A 105 1.92 0.39 -14.18
CA PRO A 105 3.25 0.87 -13.86
C PRO A 105 3.28 1.47 -12.45
N VAL A 106 3.59 0.65 -11.46
CA VAL A 106 3.64 1.03 -10.04
C VAL A 106 4.48 2.28 -9.82
N GLU A 107 5.63 2.35 -10.47
CA GLU A 107 6.63 3.41 -10.35
C GLU A 107 6.13 4.77 -10.87
N ARG A 108 5.05 4.77 -11.65
CA ARG A 108 4.40 6.00 -12.14
C ARG A 108 3.57 6.68 -11.05
N TYR A 109 3.05 5.91 -10.12
CA TYR A 109 2.09 6.38 -9.11
C TYR A 109 2.69 6.41 -7.71
N LEU A 110 3.63 5.52 -7.43
CA LEU A 110 4.17 5.29 -6.10
C LEU A 110 5.67 5.57 -6.05
N THR A 111 6.13 6.03 -4.90
CA THR A 111 7.56 6.21 -4.63
C THR A 111 8.07 5.04 -3.79
N GLU A 112 9.06 4.31 -4.29
CA GLU A 112 9.71 3.26 -3.52
C GLU A 112 10.49 3.86 -2.35
N LEU A 113 10.33 3.28 -1.16
CA LEU A 113 11.10 3.64 0.02
C LEU A 113 12.33 2.72 0.15
N PRO A 114 13.47 3.25 0.63
CA PRO A 114 14.69 2.46 0.80
C PRO A 114 14.58 1.43 1.94
N GLN A 115 13.62 1.61 2.85
CA GLN A 115 13.43 0.72 3.99
C GLN A 115 12.88 -0.63 3.56
N ARG A 116 13.27 -1.66 4.33
CA ARG A 116 12.77 -3.03 4.19
C ARG A 116 12.23 -3.49 5.53
N ALA A 117 11.13 -4.23 5.48
CA ALA A 117 10.59 -4.95 6.62
C ALA A 117 10.79 -6.45 6.42
N VAL A 118 10.95 -7.15 7.53
CA VAL A 118 11.07 -8.61 7.51
C VAL A 118 9.96 -9.18 8.38
N VAL A 119 9.18 -10.09 7.83
CA VAL A 119 8.10 -10.80 8.51
C VAL A 119 8.37 -12.31 8.47
N LEU A 120 7.85 -13.00 9.44
CA LEU A 120 7.88 -14.47 9.48
C LEU A 120 6.49 -14.99 9.09
N ILE A 121 6.41 -15.71 7.98
CA ILE A 121 5.17 -16.33 7.47
C ILE A 121 5.40 -17.83 7.39
N GLU A 122 4.64 -18.62 8.15
CA GLU A 122 4.75 -20.08 8.20
C GLU A 122 6.22 -20.55 8.36
N GLN A 123 6.95 -19.94 9.27
CA GLN A 123 8.39 -20.18 9.55
C GLN A 123 9.34 -19.77 8.42
N ARG A 124 8.87 -19.15 7.35
CA ARG A 124 9.71 -18.57 6.29
C ARG A 124 9.92 -17.07 6.53
N THR A 125 11.13 -16.63 6.31
CA THR A 125 11.46 -15.21 6.35
C THR A 125 11.08 -14.56 5.02
N VAL A 126 10.20 -13.57 5.05
CA VAL A 126 9.77 -12.81 3.88
C VAL A 126 10.19 -11.35 4.05
N THR A 127 10.94 -10.84 3.09
CA THR A 127 11.32 -9.43 3.02
C THR A 127 10.26 -8.64 2.27
N LEU A 128 9.89 -7.48 2.80
CA LEU A 128 8.94 -6.56 2.20
C LEU A 128 9.62 -5.23 1.91
N ARG A 129 9.38 -4.66 0.74
CA ARG A 129 9.59 -3.24 0.49
C ARG A 129 8.30 -2.48 0.68
N ALA A 130 8.42 -1.19 0.89
CA ALA A 130 7.28 -0.29 0.98
C ALA A 130 7.32 0.72 -0.16
N TRP A 131 6.15 0.99 -0.72
CA TRP A 131 5.90 2.08 -1.66
C TRP A 131 5.01 3.10 -0.97
N ARG A 132 5.22 4.38 -1.25
CA ARG A 132 4.44 5.47 -0.67
C ARG A 132 3.58 6.15 -1.72
N TYR A 133 2.33 6.40 -1.34
CA TYR A 133 1.42 7.36 -1.95
C TYR A 133 1.03 8.41 -0.91
N GLU A 134 0.67 9.61 -1.34
CA GLU A 134 0.18 10.65 -0.44
C GLU A 134 -1.22 11.11 -0.85
N VAL A 135 -2.19 10.86 -0.01
CA VAL A 135 -3.54 11.41 -0.17
C VAL A 135 -3.52 12.83 0.33
N THR A 136 -3.89 13.78 -0.54
CA THR A 136 -4.00 15.20 -0.19
C THR A 136 -5.46 15.59 -0.10
N GLY A 137 -5.85 16.17 1.03
CA GLY A 137 -7.17 16.73 1.25
C GLY A 137 -7.35 18.11 0.62
N VAL A 138 -8.58 18.55 0.51
CA VAL A 138 -8.90 19.90 -0.01
C VAL A 138 -8.41 21.02 0.90
N SER A 139 -8.23 20.75 2.18
CA SER A 139 -7.64 21.66 3.16
C SER A 139 -6.11 21.78 3.06
N GLY A 140 -5.45 20.92 2.24
CA GLY A 140 -4.01 20.81 2.14
C GLY A 140 -3.36 19.88 3.16
N GLY A 141 -4.14 19.26 4.05
CA GLY A 141 -3.65 18.19 4.91
C GLY A 141 -3.36 16.92 4.11
N THR A 142 -2.49 16.05 4.65
CA THR A 142 -2.05 14.84 3.93
C THR A 142 -2.11 13.59 4.81
N VAL A 143 -2.36 12.44 4.16
CA VAL A 143 -2.29 11.12 4.77
C VAL A 143 -1.40 10.22 3.93
N PRO A 144 -0.28 9.72 4.45
CA PRO A 144 0.57 8.77 3.75
C PRO A 144 -0.07 7.39 3.70
N VAL A 145 0.02 6.76 2.55
CA VAL A 145 -0.42 5.37 2.32
C VAL A 145 0.80 4.54 1.95
N PHE A 146 1.03 3.47 2.68
CA PHE A 146 2.12 2.54 2.46
C PHE A 146 1.60 1.25 1.84
N PHE A 147 2.12 0.92 0.67
CA PHE A 147 1.84 -0.32 -0.04
C PHE A 147 3.01 -1.29 0.17
N LEU A 148 2.74 -2.41 0.82
CA LEU A 148 3.75 -3.43 1.09
C LEU A 148 3.83 -4.42 -0.06
N ASP A 149 5.05 -4.73 -0.49
CA ASP A 149 5.34 -5.53 -1.68
C ASP A 149 6.37 -6.61 -1.35
N ALA A 150 5.99 -7.86 -1.60
CA ALA A 150 6.84 -9.03 -1.40
C ALA A 150 7.63 -9.44 -2.67
N ASP A 151 7.36 -8.80 -3.82
CA ASP A 151 8.04 -9.16 -5.07
C ASP A 151 9.48 -8.63 -5.11
N LEU A 152 10.35 -9.28 -4.35
CA LEU A 152 11.77 -8.97 -4.21
C LEU A 152 12.62 -10.19 -4.59
N PRO A 153 13.79 -10.01 -5.23
CA PRO A 153 14.64 -11.12 -5.66
C PRO A 153 15.14 -12.01 -4.51
N GLU A 154 15.28 -11.45 -3.31
CA GLU A 154 15.71 -12.17 -2.11
C GLU A 154 14.65 -13.12 -1.54
N ASN A 155 13.39 -13.00 -1.95
CA ASN A 155 12.31 -13.89 -1.56
C ASN A 155 12.25 -15.12 -2.48
N SER A 156 11.70 -16.22 -1.96
CA SER A 156 11.39 -17.40 -2.78
C SER A 156 10.38 -17.05 -3.88
N ALA A 157 10.35 -17.81 -4.97
CA ALA A 157 9.41 -17.59 -6.07
C ALA A 157 7.95 -17.59 -5.59
N TRP A 158 7.62 -18.42 -4.59
CA TRP A 158 6.30 -18.45 -3.98
C TRP A 158 6.03 -17.19 -3.14
N ASP A 159 6.97 -16.81 -2.26
CA ASP A 159 6.76 -15.67 -1.37
C ASP A 159 6.66 -14.36 -2.15
N ARG A 160 7.29 -14.25 -3.32
CA ARG A 160 7.15 -13.10 -4.22
C ARG A 160 5.72 -12.88 -4.71
N THR A 161 4.89 -13.92 -4.75
CA THR A 161 3.49 -13.82 -5.22
C THR A 161 2.49 -13.41 -4.14
N LEU A 162 2.91 -13.35 -2.87
CA LEU A 162 2.02 -13.08 -1.72
C LEU A 162 1.25 -11.75 -1.83
N THR A 163 1.76 -10.80 -2.60
CA THR A 163 1.14 -9.48 -2.76
C THR A 163 0.68 -9.22 -4.20
N HIS A 164 0.60 -10.23 -5.07
CA HIS A 164 0.27 -10.02 -6.48
C HIS A 164 -1.20 -9.66 -6.68
N TYR A 165 -2.11 -10.38 -6.04
CA TYR A 165 -3.54 -10.26 -6.26
C TYR A 165 -4.26 -9.68 -5.05
N LEU A 166 -5.30 -8.89 -5.33
CA LEU A 166 -6.16 -8.32 -4.29
C LEU A 166 -6.92 -9.41 -3.53
N TYR A 167 -7.50 -10.34 -4.26
CA TYR A 167 -8.10 -11.55 -3.72
C TYR A 167 -7.38 -12.75 -4.33
N GLY A 168 -6.84 -13.60 -3.47
CA GLY A 168 -6.24 -14.85 -3.90
C GLY A 168 -7.32 -15.86 -4.26
N GLY A 169 -7.05 -16.70 -5.23
CA GLY A 169 -7.93 -17.79 -5.64
C GLY A 169 -7.64 -18.20 -7.08
N ASP A 170 -7.89 -19.46 -7.35
CA ASP A 170 -8.00 -19.95 -8.71
C ASP A 170 -9.39 -19.57 -9.26
N LEU A 171 -9.58 -19.70 -10.56
CA LEU A 171 -10.80 -19.35 -11.31
C LEU A 171 -12.11 -19.97 -10.78
N TYR A 172 -12.07 -20.78 -9.72
CA TYR A 172 -13.22 -21.41 -9.09
C TYR A 172 -13.84 -20.61 -7.93
N TYR A 173 -13.29 -19.45 -7.57
CA TYR A 173 -13.78 -18.59 -6.50
C TYR A 173 -14.58 -17.38 -6.99
N TYR A 174 -14.82 -17.28 -8.30
CA TYR A 174 -15.60 -16.22 -8.93
C TYR A 174 -16.78 -16.77 -9.72
#